data_fda628de08d5554269914d5bbd0465b0
#
_entry.id   fda628de08d5554269914d5bbd0465b0
#
_cell.length_a   1.000
_cell.length_b   1.000
_cell.length_c   1.000
_cell.angle_alpha   90.00
_cell.angle_beta   90.00
_cell.angle_gamma   90.00
#
_symmetry.space_group_name_H-M   'P 1'
#
loop_
_entity.id
_entity.type
_entity.pdbx_description
1 polymer ?
#
loop_
_entity_poly.entity_id
_entity_poly.type
_entity_poly.pdbx_seq_one_letter_code
_entity_poly.pdbx_strand_id
1 'polypeptide(L)'
;RGQRLDRRPVKKSQPGRLKRSSSGEKWGLVLMGGGARGLAHIGVLKALVENDLTPPVITGTSMGAIVGGLFSAGYLPTEIEAIARELGSSQIARWRQSKFPIPDKLVDFFVFESYQKKLLKRFGQEKGDVLEKSLRHLLGDVCLEELSICFGCNAVDLVSGRQVWFTSGPLYRALRASAAYPPLIEPARWERAFLVDGGLLNNVPIDLARELGATKVIVPDVHRPLPRLPRTKLKSNLSLVSRLIQIVLADSTESQLPAADLLIRINPAVDTFDFTRTKYLVDFGQKVTLASIKAIRKTIS
;
A
#
# COMPACT_ATOMS: atom_id res chain seq x y z
N ARG A 1 14.20 11.55 -41.33
CA ARG A 1 14.20 12.80 -40.46
C ARG A 1 13.24 12.53 -39.34
N GLY A 2 13.78 12.08 -38.18
CA GLY A 2 13.01 11.77 -36.96
C GLY A 2 12.78 13.04 -36.16
N GLN A 3 11.52 13.32 -35.84
CA GLN A 3 11.15 14.36 -34.90
C GLN A 3 11.47 13.88 -33.47
N ARG A 4 12.36 14.60 -32.76
CA ARG A 4 12.60 14.45 -31.32
C ARG A 4 11.36 14.96 -30.61
N LEU A 5 10.66 14.10 -29.91
CA LEU A 5 9.62 14.48 -28.95
C LEU A 5 10.27 15.15 -27.74
N ASP A 6 9.96 16.43 -27.57
CA ASP A 6 10.38 17.28 -26.45
C ASP A 6 9.80 16.74 -25.14
N ARG A 7 10.65 16.09 -24.33
CA ARG A 7 10.29 15.53 -23.02
C ARG A 7 10.41 16.62 -21.96
N ARG A 8 9.41 17.50 -21.86
CA ARG A 8 9.32 18.39 -20.70
C ARG A 8 8.79 17.59 -19.50
N PRO A 9 9.46 17.64 -18.34
CA PRO A 9 8.91 17.07 -17.12
C PRO A 9 7.60 17.81 -16.79
N VAL A 10 6.55 17.03 -16.51
CA VAL A 10 5.27 17.57 -16.02
C VAL A 10 5.58 18.37 -14.75
N LYS A 11 5.35 19.70 -14.77
CA LYS A 11 5.45 20.52 -13.58
C LYS A 11 4.48 19.94 -12.55
N LYS A 12 5.03 19.35 -11.46
CA LYS A 12 4.24 19.02 -10.28
C LYS A 12 3.56 20.29 -9.83
N SER A 13 2.22 20.31 -9.85
CA SER A 13 1.46 21.36 -9.14
C SER A 13 1.96 21.30 -7.69
N GLN A 14 2.49 22.41 -7.19
CA GLN A 14 2.85 22.46 -5.76
C GLN A 14 1.59 22.10 -4.98
N PRO A 15 1.62 21.07 -4.12
CA PRO A 15 0.46 20.77 -3.29
C PRO A 15 0.15 22.03 -2.51
N GLY A 16 -1.11 22.49 -2.56
CA GLY A 16 -1.59 23.58 -1.74
C GLY A 16 -1.11 23.30 -0.33
N ARG A 17 -0.40 24.24 0.27
CA ARG A 17 0.29 24.15 1.56
C ARG A 17 -0.70 23.57 2.58
N LEU A 18 -0.63 22.25 2.82
CA LEU A 18 -1.45 21.56 3.81
C LEU A 18 -1.16 22.23 5.15
N LYS A 19 -2.19 22.82 5.76
CA LYS A 19 -2.06 23.51 7.05
C LYS A 19 -1.55 22.50 8.07
N ARG A 20 -0.33 22.68 8.57
CA ARG A 20 0.18 21.90 9.70
C ARG A 20 -0.73 22.14 10.90
N SER A 21 -1.25 21.07 11.48
CA SER A 21 -1.94 21.13 12.76
C SER A 21 -1.00 21.74 13.81
N SER A 22 -1.42 22.81 14.47
CA SER A 22 -0.66 23.52 15.48
C SER A 22 -0.87 22.96 16.90
N SER A 23 -1.62 21.89 17.08
CA SER A 23 -1.86 21.27 18.39
C SER A 23 -0.73 20.27 18.70
N GLY A 24 -0.21 20.27 19.94
CA GLY A 24 0.93 19.48 20.40
C GLY A 24 0.74 17.95 20.34
N GLU A 25 -0.47 17.46 20.12
CA GLU A 25 -0.76 16.04 19.91
C GLU A 25 -0.78 15.70 18.42
N LYS A 26 0.12 14.80 18.00
CA LYS A 26 0.18 14.31 16.62
C LYS A 26 -0.61 13.01 16.55
N TRP A 27 -1.65 12.95 15.71
CA TRP A 27 -2.29 11.69 15.40
C TRP A 27 -1.67 11.00 14.18
N GLY A 28 -1.74 9.68 14.16
CA GLY A 28 -1.21 8.85 13.09
C GLY A 28 -2.31 8.04 12.40
N LEU A 29 -2.21 7.92 11.09
CA LEU A 29 -3.02 7.02 10.27
C LEU A 29 -2.19 5.80 9.89
N VAL A 30 -2.62 4.62 10.30
CA VAL A 30 -1.91 3.36 9.99
C VAL A 30 -2.66 2.62 8.89
N LEU A 31 -2.07 2.55 7.72
CA LEU A 31 -2.61 1.90 6.54
C LEU A 31 -2.06 0.46 6.45
N MET A 32 -2.83 -0.48 6.95
CA MET A 32 -2.42 -1.89 7.00
C MET A 32 -2.29 -2.53 5.62
N GLY A 33 -1.58 -3.64 5.55
CA GLY A 33 -1.53 -4.48 4.35
C GLY A 33 -2.87 -5.18 4.09
N GLY A 34 -3.13 -5.52 2.82
CA GLY A 34 -4.40 -6.17 2.46
C GLY A 34 -4.52 -6.56 1.00
N GLY A 35 -3.46 -6.44 0.21
CA GLY A 35 -3.51 -6.65 -1.25
C GLY A 35 -4.54 -5.72 -1.89
N ALA A 36 -5.41 -6.23 -2.75
CA ALA A 36 -6.45 -5.43 -3.41
C ALA A 36 -7.37 -4.71 -2.41
N ARG A 37 -7.70 -5.32 -1.25
CA ARG A 37 -8.52 -4.67 -0.22
C ARG A 37 -7.89 -3.40 0.33
N GLY A 38 -6.55 -3.29 0.31
CA GLY A 38 -5.83 -2.08 0.67
C GLY A 38 -6.12 -0.88 -0.23
N LEU A 39 -6.70 -1.07 -1.42
CA LEU A 39 -7.18 0.03 -2.26
C LEU A 39 -8.33 0.83 -1.61
N ALA A 40 -9.02 0.25 -0.61
CA ALA A 40 -9.99 0.98 0.19
C ALA A 40 -9.36 2.14 0.98
N HIS A 41 -8.07 2.08 1.28
CA HIS A 41 -7.33 3.18 1.90
C HIS A 41 -7.33 4.47 1.07
N ILE A 42 -7.44 4.37 -0.26
CA ILE A 42 -7.61 5.54 -1.14
C ILE A 42 -8.91 6.27 -0.80
N GLY A 43 -9.99 5.51 -0.60
CA GLY A 43 -11.28 6.06 -0.17
C GLY A 43 -11.22 6.68 1.23
N VAL A 44 -10.45 6.08 2.14
CA VAL A 44 -10.18 6.66 3.47
C VAL A 44 -9.53 8.04 3.31
N LEU A 45 -8.46 8.13 2.53
CA LEU A 45 -7.76 9.40 2.29
C LEU A 45 -8.67 10.43 1.62
N LYS A 46 -9.54 10.03 0.67
CA LYS A 46 -10.55 10.94 0.09
C LYS A 46 -11.44 11.55 1.16
N ALA A 47 -12.05 10.70 2.00
CA ALA A 47 -12.96 11.14 3.06
C ALA A 47 -12.25 12.07 4.07
N LEU A 48 -10.99 11.78 4.41
CA LEU A 48 -10.22 12.61 5.32
C LEU A 48 -9.91 13.98 4.70
N VAL A 49 -9.44 14.02 3.45
CA VAL A 49 -9.13 15.27 2.74
C VAL A 49 -10.38 16.13 2.56
N GLU A 50 -11.53 15.55 2.20
CA GLU A 50 -12.81 16.25 2.06
C GLU A 50 -13.33 16.85 3.38
N ASN A 51 -12.79 16.41 4.51
CA ASN A 51 -13.14 16.90 5.86
C ASN A 51 -12.03 17.67 6.56
N ASP A 52 -11.01 18.12 5.82
CA ASP A 52 -9.84 18.87 6.34
C ASP A 52 -9.07 18.10 7.45
N LEU A 53 -9.03 16.77 7.34
CA LEU A 53 -8.36 15.87 8.29
C LEU A 53 -7.11 15.26 7.64
N THR A 54 -6.06 16.06 7.47
CA THR A 54 -4.78 15.53 6.95
C THR A 54 -3.96 14.91 8.09
N PRO A 55 -3.60 13.60 8.01
CA PRO A 55 -2.77 12.98 9.03
C PRO A 55 -1.37 13.58 9.05
N PRO A 56 -0.85 14.02 10.21
CA PRO A 56 0.55 14.47 10.31
C PRO A 56 1.56 13.32 10.26
N VAL A 57 1.13 12.11 10.62
CA VAL A 57 1.93 10.88 10.55
C VAL A 57 1.14 9.80 9.81
N ILE A 58 1.78 9.14 8.85
CA ILE A 58 1.24 7.98 8.16
C ILE A 58 2.25 6.84 8.25
N THR A 59 1.80 5.66 8.63
CA THR A 59 2.59 4.44 8.46
C THR A 59 1.81 3.42 7.63
N GLY A 60 2.54 2.54 6.97
CA GLY A 60 1.87 1.55 6.13
C GLY A 60 2.69 0.29 5.89
N THR A 61 1.96 -0.78 5.53
CA THR A 61 2.51 -2.06 5.15
C THR A 61 1.96 -2.46 3.78
N SER A 62 2.80 -3.01 2.90
CA SER A 62 2.36 -3.58 1.62
C SER A 62 1.54 -2.57 0.78
N MET A 63 0.31 -2.89 0.38
CA MET A 63 -0.58 -1.95 -0.32
C MET A 63 -0.84 -0.67 0.49
N GLY A 64 -0.95 -0.77 1.82
CA GLY A 64 -1.08 0.41 2.68
C GLY A 64 0.15 1.31 2.63
N ALA A 65 1.35 0.72 2.51
CA ALA A 65 2.57 1.50 2.30
C ALA A 65 2.58 2.21 0.94
N ILE A 66 2.15 1.54 -0.14
CA ILE A 66 2.07 2.14 -1.48
C ILE A 66 1.10 3.33 -1.47
N VAL A 67 -0.13 3.14 -0.96
CA VAL A 67 -1.15 4.20 -0.92
C VAL A 67 -0.70 5.36 -0.01
N GLY A 68 -0.20 5.06 1.19
CA GLY A 68 0.30 6.06 2.13
C GLY A 68 1.53 6.80 1.62
N GLY A 69 2.48 6.08 1.01
CA GLY A 69 3.69 6.67 0.45
C GLY A 69 3.42 7.61 -0.73
N LEU A 70 2.52 7.22 -1.66
CA LEU A 70 2.10 8.10 -2.76
C LEU A 70 1.41 9.36 -2.22
N PHE A 71 0.50 9.22 -1.26
CA PHE A 71 -0.18 10.36 -0.64
C PHE A 71 0.81 11.29 0.08
N SER A 72 1.73 10.73 0.85
CA SER A 72 2.77 11.50 1.56
C SER A 72 3.74 12.20 0.61
N ALA A 73 3.94 11.64 -0.60
CA ALA A 73 4.70 12.24 -1.69
C ALA A 73 3.92 13.35 -2.45
N GLY A 74 2.69 13.66 -2.03
CA GLY A 74 1.88 14.75 -2.58
C GLY A 74 0.91 14.37 -3.69
N TYR A 75 0.69 13.07 -3.95
CA TYR A 75 -0.37 12.65 -4.85
C TYR A 75 -1.74 12.85 -4.21
N LEU A 76 -2.68 13.41 -4.95
CA LEU A 76 -4.07 13.48 -4.51
C LEU A 76 -4.71 12.08 -4.47
N PRO A 77 -5.65 11.81 -3.55
CA PRO A 77 -6.33 10.51 -3.54
C PRO A 77 -7.01 10.14 -4.86
N THR A 78 -7.48 11.14 -5.63
CA THR A 78 -8.04 10.96 -6.97
C THR A 78 -7.01 10.52 -8.00
N GLU A 79 -5.77 11.00 -7.89
CA GLU A 79 -4.66 10.58 -8.76
C GLU A 79 -4.24 9.15 -8.43
N ILE A 80 -4.15 8.82 -7.12
CA ILE A 80 -3.84 7.45 -6.66
C ILE A 80 -4.93 6.48 -7.14
N GLU A 81 -6.21 6.87 -7.09
CA GLU A 81 -7.30 6.05 -7.63
C GLU A 81 -7.16 5.85 -9.13
N ALA A 82 -6.83 6.89 -9.90
CA ALA A 82 -6.64 6.79 -11.34
C ALA A 82 -5.53 5.78 -11.67
N ILE A 83 -4.37 5.87 -10.98
CA ILE A 83 -3.26 4.93 -11.10
C ILE A 83 -3.73 3.50 -10.78
N ALA A 84 -4.43 3.30 -9.65
CA ALA A 84 -4.89 1.99 -9.23
C ALA A 84 -5.93 1.38 -10.20
N ARG A 85 -6.81 2.19 -10.78
CA ARG A 85 -7.80 1.74 -11.77
C ARG A 85 -7.17 1.32 -13.10
N GLU A 86 -6.15 2.04 -13.54
CA GLU A 86 -5.39 1.66 -14.74
C GLU A 86 -4.70 0.31 -14.55
N LEU A 87 -4.12 0.09 -13.36
CA LEU A 87 -3.49 -1.18 -12.99
C LEU A 87 -4.49 -2.34 -12.91
N GLY A 88 -5.72 -2.08 -12.47
CA GLY A 88 -6.79 -3.08 -12.36
C GLY A 88 -7.54 -3.37 -13.67
N SER A 89 -7.38 -2.52 -14.69
CA SER A 89 -8.09 -2.70 -15.97
C SER A 89 -7.28 -3.54 -16.94
N SER A 90 -7.84 -4.66 -17.44
CA SER A 90 -7.23 -5.49 -18.48
C SER A 90 -7.20 -4.83 -19.89
N GLN A 91 -7.62 -3.57 -20.01
CA GLN A 91 -7.69 -2.86 -21.28
C GLN A 91 -6.41 -2.06 -21.56
N ILE A 92 -5.33 -2.76 -21.83
CA ILE A 92 -4.01 -2.22 -22.22
C ILE A 92 -4.09 -1.20 -23.38
N ALA A 93 -5.11 -1.28 -24.21
CA ALA A 93 -5.26 -0.39 -25.38
C ALA A 93 -5.65 1.07 -25.01
N ARG A 94 -6.37 1.30 -23.90
CA ARG A 94 -6.72 2.66 -23.45
C ARG A 94 -5.56 3.36 -22.73
N TRP A 95 -4.63 2.59 -22.27
CA TRP A 95 -3.52 3.03 -21.44
C TRP A 95 -2.50 3.92 -22.17
N ARG A 96 -2.27 3.70 -23.45
CA ARG A 96 -1.39 4.54 -24.28
C ARG A 96 -1.85 6.01 -24.40
N GLN A 97 -3.07 6.33 -23.94
CA GLN A 97 -3.65 7.69 -23.97
C GLN A 97 -3.76 8.32 -22.57
N SER A 98 -3.29 7.65 -21.53
CA SER A 98 -3.35 8.13 -20.14
C SER A 98 -2.35 9.26 -19.87
N LYS A 99 -2.72 10.15 -18.94
CA LYS A 99 -1.82 11.22 -18.44
C LYS A 99 -0.67 10.68 -17.59
N PHE A 100 -0.77 9.43 -17.13
CA PHE A 100 0.21 8.76 -16.26
C PHE A 100 0.70 7.49 -16.97
N PRO A 101 1.83 7.54 -17.70
CA PRO A 101 2.35 6.37 -18.41
C PRO A 101 2.92 5.34 -17.41
N ILE A 102 2.12 4.35 -17.09
CA ILE A 102 2.55 3.20 -16.29
C ILE A 102 3.09 2.12 -17.25
N PRO A 103 4.27 1.51 -17.03
CA PRO A 103 4.81 0.48 -17.92
C PRO A 103 3.88 -0.74 -18.06
N ASP A 104 3.69 -1.25 -19.29
CA ASP A 104 2.83 -2.41 -19.62
C ASP A 104 3.05 -3.60 -18.66
N LYS A 105 4.28 -3.80 -18.22
CA LYS A 105 4.67 -4.86 -17.28
C LYS A 105 4.12 -4.73 -15.86
N LEU A 106 3.69 -3.51 -15.44
CA LEU A 106 3.07 -3.32 -14.14
C LEU A 106 1.59 -3.72 -14.14
N VAL A 107 0.92 -3.53 -15.27
CA VAL A 107 -0.44 -4.03 -15.48
C VAL A 107 -0.48 -5.54 -15.28
N ASP A 108 0.52 -6.25 -15.79
CA ASP A 108 0.67 -7.70 -15.61
C ASP A 108 0.86 -8.12 -14.14
N PHE A 109 1.40 -7.26 -13.31
CA PHE A 109 1.58 -7.50 -11.88
C PHE A 109 0.24 -7.51 -11.11
N PHE A 110 -0.70 -6.64 -11.47
CA PHE A 110 -2.00 -6.53 -10.80
C PHE A 110 -3.11 -7.36 -11.46
N VAL A 111 -2.95 -7.81 -12.70
CA VAL A 111 -3.90 -8.70 -13.43
C VAL A 111 -3.59 -10.17 -13.12
N PHE A 112 -3.69 -10.53 -11.87
CA PHE A 112 -3.20 -11.81 -11.35
C PHE A 112 -4.00 -13.05 -11.76
N GLU A 113 -5.29 -12.93 -12.01
CA GLU A 113 -6.17 -14.09 -12.25
C GLU A 113 -5.86 -14.83 -13.57
N SER A 114 -5.41 -14.10 -14.61
CA SER A 114 -4.96 -14.68 -15.88
C SER A 114 -3.59 -15.36 -15.79
N TYR A 115 -2.81 -15.04 -14.74
CA TYR A 115 -1.41 -15.42 -14.63
C TYR A 115 -1.13 -16.64 -13.76
N GLN A 116 -2.07 -17.08 -12.91
CA GLN A 116 -1.84 -18.26 -12.04
C GLN A 116 -1.38 -19.48 -12.83
N LYS A 117 -1.88 -19.70 -14.06
CA LYS A 117 -1.46 -20.81 -14.93
C LYS A 117 -0.08 -20.62 -15.57
N LYS A 118 0.38 -19.38 -15.79
CA LYS A 118 1.72 -19.06 -16.34
C LYS A 118 2.79 -18.90 -15.26
N LEU A 119 2.41 -18.53 -14.03
CA LEU A 119 3.31 -18.31 -12.89
C LEU A 119 4.02 -19.58 -12.42
N LEU A 120 3.37 -20.73 -12.57
CA LEU A 120 3.94 -22.03 -12.19
C LEU A 120 5.18 -22.44 -13.02
N LYS A 121 5.46 -21.76 -14.15
CA LYS A 121 6.59 -22.10 -15.03
C LYS A 121 7.84 -21.22 -14.89
N ARG A 122 7.76 -20.07 -14.23
CA ARG A 122 8.93 -19.20 -14.02
C ARG A 122 8.83 -18.50 -12.65
N PHE A 123 9.48 -19.04 -11.64
CA PHE A 123 9.80 -18.31 -10.41
C PHE A 123 10.69 -17.10 -10.77
N GLY A 124 10.20 -15.98 -10.67
CA GLY A 124 10.27 -14.74 -11.15
C GLY A 124 11.30 -13.71 -10.88
N GLN A 125 12.48 -13.68 -11.47
CA GLN A 125 13.43 -12.56 -11.35
C GLN A 125 12.94 -11.22 -11.99
N GLU A 126 11.89 -11.22 -12.80
CA GLU A 126 11.45 -10.03 -13.53
C GLU A 126 10.41 -9.14 -12.80
N LYS A 127 9.70 -9.67 -11.81
CA LYS A 127 8.53 -8.95 -11.23
C LYS A 127 8.89 -7.89 -10.20
N GLY A 128 9.93 -8.15 -9.43
CA GLY A 128 10.42 -7.21 -8.45
C GLY A 128 10.97 -5.94 -9.07
N ASP A 129 11.74 -6.09 -10.13
CA ASP A 129 12.33 -4.99 -10.90
C ASP A 129 11.26 -4.13 -11.59
N VAL A 130 10.16 -4.75 -12.05
CA VAL A 130 9.06 -4.01 -12.68
C VAL A 130 8.37 -3.11 -11.67
N LEU A 131 8.06 -3.62 -10.48
CA LEU A 131 7.45 -2.82 -9.41
C LEU A 131 8.38 -1.67 -9.01
N GLU A 132 9.68 -1.94 -8.82
CA GLU A 132 10.66 -0.92 -8.47
C GLU A 132 10.77 0.18 -9.51
N LYS A 133 10.92 -0.19 -10.80
CA LYS A 133 10.98 0.77 -11.92
C LYS A 133 9.73 1.62 -12.02
N SER A 134 8.57 1.06 -11.74
CA SER A 134 7.30 1.77 -11.78
C SER A 134 7.12 2.73 -10.62
N LEU A 135 7.46 2.30 -9.41
CA LEU A 135 7.48 3.17 -8.24
C LEU A 135 8.48 4.32 -8.43
N ARG A 136 9.68 4.02 -8.97
CA ARG A 136 10.67 5.05 -9.28
C ARG A 136 10.20 6.01 -10.37
N HIS A 137 9.45 5.52 -11.37
CA HIS A 137 8.87 6.38 -12.41
C HIS A 137 7.83 7.36 -11.84
N LEU A 138 7.01 6.91 -10.89
CA LEU A 138 6.00 7.74 -10.23
C LEU A 138 6.64 8.73 -9.25
N LEU A 139 7.57 8.27 -8.42
CA LEU A 139 8.10 9.01 -7.28
C LEU A 139 9.40 9.75 -7.58
N GLY A 140 10.13 9.36 -8.63
CA GLY A 140 11.50 9.83 -8.83
C GLY A 140 12.42 9.30 -7.73
N ASP A 141 13.41 10.10 -7.37
CA ASP A 141 14.39 9.76 -6.33
C ASP A 141 14.09 10.47 -4.99
N VAL A 142 12.81 10.81 -4.72
CA VAL A 142 12.41 11.44 -3.45
C VAL A 142 12.69 10.51 -2.27
N CYS A 143 13.21 11.07 -1.18
CA CYS A 143 13.49 10.35 0.06
C CYS A 143 12.37 10.53 1.08
N LEU A 144 12.22 9.55 2.00
CA LEU A 144 11.17 9.58 3.04
C LEU A 144 11.28 10.83 3.92
N GLU A 145 12.49 11.24 4.28
CA GLU A 145 12.77 12.41 5.11
C GLU A 145 12.42 13.75 4.44
N GLU A 146 12.21 13.75 3.12
CA GLU A 146 11.84 14.95 2.34
C GLU A 146 10.32 15.13 2.22
N LEU A 147 9.54 14.16 2.70
CA LEU A 147 8.08 14.18 2.56
C LEU A 147 7.45 15.23 3.45
N SER A 148 6.37 15.86 2.96
CA SER A 148 5.60 16.86 3.72
C SER A 148 4.82 16.27 4.88
N ILE A 149 4.41 15.00 4.76
CA ILE A 149 3.77 14.20 5.80
C ILE A 149 4.82 13.20 6.30
N CYS A 150 4.98 13.11 7.63
CA CYS A 150 5.89 12.13 8.23
C CYS A 150 5.42 10.72 7.87
N PHE A 151 6.22 9.98 7.10
CA PHE A 151 5.85 8.67 6.60
C PHE A 151 6.86 7.61 6.97
N GLY A 152 6.36 6.40 7.30
CA GLY A 152 7.18 5.23 7.49
C GLY A 152 6.50 3.96 6.98
N CYS A 153 7.31 2.97 6.58
CA CYS A 153 6.81 1.65 6.23
C CYS A 153 7.79 0.57 6.72
N ASN A 154 7.35 -0.67 6.64
CA ASN A 154 8.13 -1.79 7.16
C ASN A 154 8.30 -2.91 6.13
N ALA A 155 9.33 -3.72 6.34
CA ALA A 155 9.59 -4.99 5.67
C ALA A 155 10.13 -6.02 6.67
N VAL A 156 10.34 -7.25 6.21
CA VAL A 156 10.99 -8.31 6.98
C VAL A 156 12.27 -8.74 6.25
N ASP A 157 13.39 -8.74 6.96
CA ASP A 157 14.64 -9.26 6.44
C ASP A 157 14.73 -10.77 6.64
N LEU A 158 14.77 -11.51 5.54
CA LEU A 158 14.88 -12.97 5.56
C LEU A 158 16.22 -13.50 6.10
N VAL A 159 17.27 -12.67 6.07
CA VAL A 159 18.60 -13.08 6.57
C VAL A 159 18.63 -13.06 8.09
N SER A 160 18.10 -12.00 8.70
CA SER A 160 18.07 -11.86 10.16
C SER A 160 16.79 -12.38 10.81
N GLY A 161 15.70 -12.56 10.05
CA GLY A 161 14.37 -12.89 10.55
C GLY A 161 13.71 -11.72 11.31
N ARG A 162 14.17 -10.49 11.13
CA ARG A 162 13.72 -9.32 11.88
C ARG A 162 12.92 -8.34 11.01
N GLN A 163 12.05 -7.60 11.66
CA GLN A 163 11.40 -6.45 11.07
C GLN A 163 12.41 -5.33 10.80
N VAL A 164 12.23 -4.65 9.68
CA VAL A 164 12.98 -3.47 9.27
C VAL A 164 12.00 -2.32 9.08
N TRP A 165 12.26 -1.17 9.68
CA TRP A 165 11.51 0.06 9.49
C TRP A 165 12.24 1.00 8.54
N PHE A 166 11.49 1.60 7.63
CA PHE A 166 11.96 2.64 6.73
C PHE A 166 11.35 3.97 7.11
N THR A 167 12.19 4.89 7.56
CA THR A 167 11.85 6.28 7.90
C THR A 167 12.74 7.28 7.17
N SER A 168 13.74 6.78 6.43
CA SER A 168 14.68 7.55 5.62
C SER A 168 15.10 6.77 4.38
N GLY A 169 15.71 7.46 3.41
CA GLY A 169 16.19 6.91 2.15
C GLY A 169 15.15 6.90 1.04
N PRO A 170 15.48 6.30 -0.13
CA PRO A 170 14.64 6.37 -1.33
C PRO A 170 13.27 5.73 -1.13
N LEU A 171 12.20 6.54 -1.23
CA LEU A 171 10.82 6.11 -0.97
C LEU A 171 10.43 4.92 -1.86
N TYR A 172 10.72 4.97 -3.17
CA TYR A 172 10.35 3.90 -4.09
C TYR A 172 10.94 2.54 -3.69
N ARG A 173 12.16 2.51 -3.12
CA ARG A 173 12.80 1.26 -2.65
C ARG A 173 12.15 0.74 -1.37
N ALA A 174 11.81 1.62 -0.44
CA ALA A 174 11.11 1.26 0.79
C ALA A 174 9.74 0.65 0.49
N LEU A 175 8.95 1.30 -0.42
CA LEU A 175 7.67 0.77 -0.87
C LEU A 175 7.81 -0.57 -1.59
N ARG A 176 8.84 -0.71 -2.45
CA ARG A 176 9.17 -1.96 -3.14
C ARG A 176 9.45 -3.10 -2.14
N ALA A 177 10.19 -2.81 -1.09
CA ALA A 177 10.51 -3.79 -0.06
C ALA A 177 9.26 -4.18 0.75
N SER A 178 8.49 -3.18 1.17
CA SER A 178 7.25 -3.39 1.93
C SER A 178 6.18 -4.19 1.17
N ALA A 179 6.18 -4.11 -0.16
CA ALA A 179 5.23 -4.82 -1.02
C ALA A 179 5.79 -6.11 -1.64
N ALA A 180 6.93 -6.61 -1.19
CA ALA A 180 7.55 -7.83 -1.68
C ALA A 180 6.87 -9.10 -1.14
N TYR A 181 5.59 -9.29 -1.47
CA TYR A 181 4.77 -10.39 -0.96
C TYR A 181 5.16 -11.75 -1.55
N PRO A 182 5.70 -12.70 -0.75
CA PRO A 182 6.04 -14.03 -1.24
C PRO A 182 4.78 -14.91 -1.40
N PRO A 183 4.76 -15.84 -2.35
CA PRO A 183 5.78 -16.12 -3.38
C PRO A 183 5.57 -15.35 -4.68
N LEU A 184 4.78 -14.27 -4.69
CA LEU A 184 4.34 -13.57 -5.88
C LEU A 184 5.34 -12.53 -6.37
N ILE A 185 6.03 -11.87 -5.43
CA ILE A 185 7.02 -10.84 -5.70
C ILE A 185 8.31 -11.26 -5.05
N GLU A 186 9.39 -11.12 -5.81
CA GLU A 186 10.72 -11.40 -5.29
C GLU A 186 11.09 -10.53 -4.12
N PRO A 187 11.91 -11.05 -3.20
CA PRO A 187 12.51 -10.25 -2.17
C PRO A 187 13.27 -9.05 -2.73
N ALA A 188 13.15 -7.90 -2.10
CA ALA A 188 13.92 -6.72 -2.44
C ALA A 188 15.33 -6.80 -1.83
N ARG A 189 16.34 -6.39 -2.60
CA ARG A 189 17.71 -6.28 -2.09
C ARG A 189 17.96 -4.86 -1.60
N TRP A 190 18.36 -4.75 -0.34
CA TRP A 190 18.78 -3.47 0.26
C TRP A 190 20.07 -3.68 1.01
N GLU A 191 21.19 -3.26 0.42
CA GLU A 191 22.52 -3.53 0.93
C GLU A 191 22.75 -5.04 1.15
N ARG A 192 22.88 -5.49 2.42
CA ARG A 192 23.05 -6.90 2.78
C ARG A 192 21.74 -7.59 3.16
N ALA A 193 20.64 -6.83 3.28
CA ALA A 193 19.33 -7.37 3.62
C ALA A 193 18.61 -7.93 2.41
N PHE A 194 17.79 -8.95 2.65
CA PHE A 194 16.94 -9.61 1.67
C PHE A 194 15.48 -9.53 2.13
N LEU A 195 14.77 -8.52 1.64
CA LEU A 195 13.55 -8.00 2.25
C LEU A 195 12.30 -8.54 1.57
N VAL A 196 11.34 -8.95 2.40
CA VAL A 196 9.98 -9.34 1.99
C VAL A 196 8.94 -8.47 2.69
N ASP A 197 7.66 -8.64 2.28
CA ASP A 197 6.50 -7.90 2.80
C ASP A 197 6.49 -7.84 4.33
N GLY A 198 6.32 -6.61 4.84
CA GLY A 198 6.32 -6.34 6.27
C GLY A 198 5.19 -7.03 7.03
N GLY A 199 4.09 -7.34 6.34
CA GLY A 199 2.92 -7.98 6.91
C GLY A 199 3.18 -9.33 7.56
N LEU A 200 4.27 -10.01 7.19
CA LEU A 200 4.64 -11.29 7.80
C LEU A 200 4.92 -11.19 9.31
N LEU A 201 5.44 -10.06 9.79
CA LEU A 201 5.69 -9.83 11.21
C LEU A 201 4.85 -8.68 11.78
N ASN A 202 4.53 -7.67 10.97
CA ASN A 202 3.81 -6.49 11.40
C ASN A 202 2.94 -5.93 10.26
N ASN A 203 1.70 -6.41 10.18
CA ASN A 203 0.78 -5.99 9.14
C ASN A 203 0.07 -4.66 9.46
N VAL A 204 0.10 -4.23 10.72
CA VAL A 204 -0.53 -2.99 11.21
C VAL A 204 0.52 -2.20 12.00
N PRO A 205 1.42 -1.44 11.36
CA PRO A 205 2.61 -0.85 11.99
C PRO A 205 2.27 0.34 12.90
N ILE A 206 1.50 0.06 13.98
CA ILE A 206 1.11 1.02 15.03
C ILE A 206 2.34 1.46 15.83
N ASP A 207 3.21 0.51 16.15
CA ASP A 207 4.47 0.74 16.85
C ASP A 207 5.35 1.76 16.11
N LEU A 208 5.46 1.61 14.78
CA LEU A 208 6.17 2.57 13.94
C LEU A 208 5.49 3.96 13.95
N ALA A 209 4.14 4.02 13.93
CA ALA A 209 3.45 5.31 14.04
C ALA A 209 3.73 6.00 15.37
N ARG A 210 3.77 5.23 16.46
CA ARG A 210 4.14 5.73 17.80
C ARG A 210 5.59 6.24 17.84
N GLU A 211 6.53 5.50 17.25
CA GLU A 211 7.93 5.90 17.13
C GLU A 211 8.09 7.20 16.34
N LEU A 212 7.26 7.41 15.31
CA LEU A 212 7.20 8.66 14.54
C LEU A 212 6.47 9.81 15.27
N GLY A 213 6.07 9.59 16.52
CA GLY A 213 5.51 10.59 17.41
C GLY A 213 3.99 10.69 17.40
N ALA A 214 3.26 9.70 16.88
CA ALA A 214 1.80 9.67 16.97
C ALA A 214 1.36 9.35 18.40
N THR A 215 0.61 10.26 19.04
CA THR A 215 0.02 10.06 20.38
C THR A 215 -1.34 9.34 20.30
N LYS A 216 -2.05 9.51 19.18
CA LYS A 216 -3.28 8.79 18.85
C LYS A 216 -3.13 8.10 17.51
N VAL A 217 -3.65 6.90 17.38
CA VAL A 217 -3.52 6.09 16.17
C VAL A 217 -4.88 5.60 15.69
N ILE A 218 -5.17 5.92 14.42
CA ILE A 218 -6.38 5.49 13.72
C ILE A 218 -6.00 4.44 12.70
N VAL A 219 -6.71 3.30 12.73
CA VAL A 219 -6.48 2.18 11.81
C VAL A 219 -7.74 1.90 11.00
N PRO A 220 -7.74 2.17 9.69
CA PRO A 220 -8.74 1.62 8.76
C PRO A 220 -8.49 0.12 8.57
N ASP A 221 -9.38 -0.69 9.13
CA ASP A 221 -9.28 -2.15 9.11
C ASP A 221 -9.92 -2.72 7.82
N VAL A 222 -9.07 -3.16 6.90
CA VAL A 222 -9.47 -3.85 5.67
C VAL A 222 -9.30 -5.38 5.78
N HIS A 223 -8.97 -5.87 6.99
CA HIS A 223 -8.80 -7.30 7.25
C HIS A 223 -10.15 -8.05 7.14
N ARG A 224 -10.06 -9.31 6.73
CA ARG A 224 -11.15 -10.27 6.80
C ARG A 224 -10.66 -11.52 7.49
N PRO A 225 -11.47 -12.10 8.37
CA PRO A 225 -11.15 -13.38 8.98
C PRO A 225 -10.77 -14.43 7.95
N LEU A 226 -9.78 -15.22 8.26
CA LEU A 226 -9.26 -16.23 7.34
C LEU A 226 -10.32 -17.33 7.10
N PRO A 227 -10.78 -17.54 5.85
CA PRO A 227 -11.83 -18.52 5.58
C PRO A 227 -11.32 -19.96 5.78
N ARG A 228 -12.21 -20.84 6.20
CA ARG A 228 -11.93 -22.29 6.18
C ARG A 228 -11.75 -22.75 4.74
N LEU A 229 -10.71 -23.53 4.47
CA LEU A 229 -10.48 -24.14 3.15
C LEU A 229 -10.70 -25.64 3.20
N PRO A 230 -11.34 -26.23 2.19
CA PRO A 230 -11.41 -27.68 2.06
C PRO A 230 -10.01 -28.24 1.73
N ARG A 231 -9.70 -29.44 2.25
CA ARG A 231 -8.41 -30.12 1.99
C ARG A 231 -8.08 -30.25 0.51
N THR A 232 -9.10 -30.31 -0.35
CA THR A 232 -8.96 -30.41 -1.81
C THR A 232 -8.25 -29.21 -2.43
N LYS A 233 -8.20 -28.06 -1.76
CA LYS A 233 -7.47 -26.87 -2.21
C LYS A 233 -6.02 -26.81 -1.71
N LEU A 234 -5.60 -27.73 -0.86
CA LEU A 234 -4.27 -27.80 -0.26
C LEU A 234 -3.46 -28.99 -0.82
N LYS A 235 -3.48 -29.18 -2.17
CA LYS A 235 -2.88 -30.34 -2.83
C LYS A 235 -1.43 -30.14 -3.31
N SER A 236 -0.97 -28.91 -3.44
CA SER A 236 0.38 -28.61 -3.92
C SER A 236 1.20 -27.91 -2.83
N ASN A 237 2.52 -28.07 -2.87
CA ASN A 237 3.43 -27.36 -1.98
C ASN A 237 3.24 -25.84 -2.04
N LEU A 238 2.98 -25.30 -3.23
CA LEU A 238 2.70 -23.86 -3.38
C LEU A 238 1.42 -23.45 -2.66
N SER A 239 0.34 -24.25 -2.75
CA SER A 239 -0.91 -23.96 -2.04
C SER A 239 -0.75 -24.05 -0.52
N LEU A 240 0.08 -24.97 -0.03
CA LEU A 240 0.43 -25.08 1.39
C LEU A 240 1.21 -23.86 1.86
N VAL A 241 2.29 -23.49 1.16
CA VAL A 241 3.10 -22.30 1.49
C VAL A 241 2.26 -21.03 1.46
N SER A 242 1.43 -20.85 0.42
CA SER A 242 0.53 -19.69 0.35
C SER A 242 -0.46 -19.64 1.51
N ARG A 243 -0.96 -20.81 1.94
CA ARG A 243 -1.86 -20.88 3.10
C ARG A 243 -1.16 -20.56 4.42
N LEU A 244 0.06 -21.06 4.61
CA LEU A 244 0.89 -20.73 5.78
C LEU A 244 1.13 -19.23 5.88
N ILE A 245 1.50 -18.57 4.78
CA ILE A 245 1.67 -17.12 4.72
C ILE A 245 0.37 -16.39 5.08
N GLN A 246 -0.79 -16.82 4.57
CA GLN A 246 -2.07 -16.22 4.92
C GLN A 246 -2.39 -16.37 6.41
N ILE A 247 -2.05 -17.50 7.03
CA ILE A 247 -2.25 -17.73 8.48
C ILE A 247 -1.37 -16.76 9.28
N VAL A 248 -0.08 -16.66 8.94
CA VAL A 248 0.86 -15.74 9.61
C VAL A 248 0.40 -14.30 9.48
N LEU A 249 -0.04 -13.86 8.28
CA LEU A 249 -0.56 -12.51 8.06
C LEU A 249 -1.84 -12.22 8.85
N ALA A 250 -2.74 -13.20 8.97
CA ALA A 250 -3.97 -13.03 9.75
C ALA A 250 -3.66 -12.87 11.23
N ASP A 251 -2.80 -13.73 11.79
CA ASP A 251 -2.36 -13.68 13.18
C ASP A 251 -1.62 -12.37 13.49
N SER A 252 -0.67 -11.98 12.63
CA SER A 252 0.03 -10.69 12.72
C SER A 252 -0.94 -9.51 12.71
N THR A 253 -2.01 -9.56 11.91
CA THR A 253 -3.02 -8.50 11.88
C THR A 253 -3.85 -8.47 13.15
N GLU A 254 -4.44 -9.62 13.53
CA GLU A 254 -5.38 -9.72 14.65
C GLU A 254 -4.73 -9.36 15.99
N SER A 255 -3.46 -9.71 16.18
CA SER A 255 -2.69 -9.38 17.39
C SER A 255 -2.39 -7.90 17.56
N GLN A 256 -2.33 -7.13 16.47
CA GLN A 256 -1.93 -5.71 16.49
C GLN A 256 -3.12 -4.74 16.53
N LEU A 257 -4.27 -5.11 15.98
CA LEU A 257 -5.46 -4.25 15.93
C LEU A 257 -5.89 -3.67 17.29
N PRO A 258 -5.81 -4.41 18.42
CA PRO A 258 -6.21 -3.88 19.73
C PRO A 258 -5.39 -2.68 20.23
N ALA A 259 -4.22 -2.42 19.68
CA ALA A 259 -3.36 -1.28 20.02
C ALA A 259 -3.81 0.05 19.40
N ALA A 260 -4.82 0.04 18.51
CA ALA A 260 -5.37 1.24 17.89
C ALA A 260 -6.25 2.03 18.87
N ASP A 261 -6.15 3.37 18.85
CA ASP A 261 -7.08 4.23 19.61
C ASP A 261 -8.46 4.30 18.93
N LEU A 262 -8.50 4.20 17.61
CA LEU A 262 -9.72 4.08 16.83
C LEU A 262 -9.55 3.07 15.69
N LEU A 263 -10.44 2.11 15.63
CA LEU A 263 -10.53 1.12 14.55
C LEU A 263 -11.73 1.40 13.66
N ILE A 264 -11.48 1.66 12.37
CA ILE A 264 -12.55 1.87 11.37
C ILE A 264 -12.69 0.59 10.56
N ARG A 265 -13.71 -0.23 10.86
CA ARG A 265 -13.92 -1.53 10.21
C ARG A 265 -14.50 -1.34 8.80
N ILE A 266 -13.66 -1.47 7.79
CA ILE A 266 -14.05 -1.39 6.36
C ILE A 266 -14.43 -2.78 5.84
N ASN A 267 -13.63 -3.80 6.07
CA ASN A 267 -13.89 -5.24 5.80
C ASN A 267 -14.56 -5.52 4.44
N PRO A 268 -14.04 -5.06 3.30
CA PRO A 268 -14.71 -5.21 2.01
C PRO A 268 -14.78 -6.69 1.60
N ALA A 269 -15.93 -7.11 1.03
CA ALA A 269 -16.16 -8.48 0.58
C ALA A 269 -15.49 -8.76 -0.77
N VAL A 270 -14.17 -8.56 -0.86
CA VAL A 270 -13.35 -8.74 -2.06
C VAL A 270 -12.18 -9.67 -1.74
N ASP A 271 -11.76 -10.49 -2.70
CA ASP A 271 -10.56 -11.31 -2.56
C ASP A 271 -9.29 -10.45 -2.48
N THR A 272 -8.27 -10.96 -1.77
CA THR A 272 -7.00 -10.23 -1.55
C THR A 272 -6.27 -9.87 -2.86
N PHE A 273 -6.54 -10.60 -3.94
CA PHE A 273 -5.88 -10.41 -5.24
C PHE A 273 -6.84 -9.98 -6.36
N ASP A 274 -8.09 -9.60 -6.02
CA ASP A 274 -9.05 -9.09 -7.01
C ASP A 274 -8.92 -7.56 -7.16
N PHE A 275 -7.96 -7.13 -7.98
CA PHE A 275 -7.72 -5.73 -8.32
C PHE A 275 -8.72 -5.15 -9.32
N THR A 276 -9.62 -5.97 -9.88
CA THR A 276 -10.65 -5.50 -10.83
C THR A 276 -11.74 -4.66 -10.14
N ARG A 277 -11.84 -4.77 -8.82
CA ARG A 277 -12.86 -4.11 -8.00
C ARG A 277 -12.40 -2.77 -7.42
N THR A 278 -11.39 -2.13 -8.02
CA THR A 278 -10.78 -0.88 -7.51
C THR A 278 -11.81 0.19 -7.18
N LYS A 279 -12.71 0.52 -8.12
CA LYS A 279 -13.75 1.55 -7.87
C LYS A 279 -14.62 1.21 -6.66
N TYR A 280 -15.10 -0.03 -6.59
CA TYR A 280 -15.92 -0.49 -5.45
C TYR A 280 -15.17 -0.35 -4.12
N LEU A 281 -13.90 -0.73 -4.08
CA LEU A 281 -13.09 -0.68 -2.87
C LEU A 281 -12.86 0.76 -2.39
N VAL A 282 -12.56 1.67 -3.32
CA VAL A 282 -12.38 3.10 -3.02
C VAL A 282 -13.69 3.72 -2.51
N ASP A 283 -14.80 3.53 -3.22
CA ASP A 283 -16.12 4.05 -2.84
C ASP A 283 -16.55 3.51 -1.46
N PHE A 284 -16.30 2.22 -1.21
CA PHE A 284 -16.65 1.58 0.06
C PHE A 284 -15.80 2.12 1.22
N GLY A 285 -14.49 2.27 1.03
CA GLY A 285 -13.59 2.89 2.01
C GLY A 285 -13.99 4.33 2.33
N GLN A 286 -14.32 5.13 1.32
CA GLN A 286 -14.79 6.51 1.50
C GLN A 286 -16.10 6.56 2.29
N LYS A 287 -17.10 5.76 1.91
CA LYS A 287 -18.40 5.71 2.57
C LYS A 287 -18.29 5.37 4.07
N VAL A 288 -17.52 4.33 4.40
CA VAL A 288 -17.35 3.90 5.80
C VAL A 288 -16.60 4.96 6.62
N THR A 289 -15.59 5.59 6.02
CA THR A 289 -14.81 6.64 6.69
C THR A 289 -15.63 7.89 6.92
N LEU A 290 -16.45 8.34 5.95
CA LEU A 290 -17.38 9.46 6.12
C LEU A 290 -18.33 9.24 7.29
N ALA A 291 -18.87 8.03 7.46
CA ALA A 291 -19.71 7.68 8.61
C ALA A 291 -18.94 7.72 9.95
N SER A 292 -17.61 7.64 9.90
CA SER A 292 -16.73 7.62 11.09
C SER A 292 -16.12 8.99 11.43
N ILE A 293 -16.36 10.05 10.65
CA ILE A 293 -15.70 11.38 10.82
C ILE A 293 -15.88 11.95 12.23
N LYS A 294 -17.07 11.80 12.83
CA LYS A 294 -17.31 12.28 14.22
C LYS A 294 -16.42 11.54 15.22
N ALA A 295 -16.28 10.22 15.09
CA ALA A 295 -15.41 9.43 15.96
C ALA A 295 -13.94 9.79 15.74
N ILE A 296 -13.50 9.99 14.49
CA ILE A 296 -12.15 10.44 14.15
C ILE A 296 -11.86 11.76 14.85
N ARG A 297 -12.69 12.80 14.68
CA ARG A 297 -12.51 14.11 15.32
C ARG A 297 -12.42 14.00 16.84
N LYS A 298 -13.28 13.17 17.47
CA LYS A 298 -13.25 12.94 18.92
C LYS A 298 -11.98 12.26 19.37
N THR A 299 -11.38 11.39 18.57
CA THR A 299 -10.16 10.66 18.94
C THR A 299 -8.91 11.55 18.86
N ILE A 300 -8.90 12.50 17.91
CA ILE A 300 -7.73 13.36 17.64
C ILE A 300 -7.79 14.71 18.35
N SER A 301 -8.93 15.06 18.99
CA SER A 301 -9.09 16.21 19.88
C SER A 301 -8.54 15.92 21.27
#